data_2d0fd1075bea6b6823b02e65465297cc
#
_entry.id   2d0fd1075bea6b6823b02e65465297cc
#
_cell.length_a   1.000
_cell.length_b   1.000
_cell.length_c   1.000
_cell.angle_alpha   90.00
_cell.angle_beta   90.00
_cell.angle_gamma   90.00
#
_symmetry.space_group_name_H-M   'P 1'
#
loop_
_entity.id
_entity.type
_entity.pdbx_description
1 polymer ?
#
loop_
_entity_poly.entity_id
_entity_poly.type
_entity_poly.pdbx_seq_one_letter_code
_entity_poly.pdbx_strand_id
1 'polypeptide(L)'
;MRRHQPRRPKRRYRRRTVRVLVEYVSDAGLCVDPATTLGAGGLFIETENPLFEHSVLKMRFQLPGGGTTHEIEGRVVWRRHPRDPGSYSPGMGIEFTDPAAAAGLARELETLK
;
A
#
# COMPACT_ATOMS: atom_id res chain seq x y z
N MET A 1 15.97 10.37 -35.55
CA MET A 1 15.40 11.09 -34.59
C MET A 1 15.16 10.33 -33.37
N ARG A 2 15.41 10.92 -32.31
CA ARG A 2 15.24 10.26 -31.16
C ARG A 2 13.83 10.22 -30.80
N ARG A 3 13.34 9.09 -30.57
CA ARG A 3 12.06 8.96 -30.22
C ARG A 3 11.86 9.53 -28.89
N HIS A 4 10.94 10.35 -28.78
CA HIS A 4 10.63 10.92 -27.53
C HIS A 4 10.03 9.90 -26.64
N GLN A 5 10.61 9.74 -25.45
CA GLN A 5 10.06 8.86 -24.51
C GLN A 5 8.95 9.54 -23.80
N PRO A 6 7.76 9.00 -23.80
CA PRO A 6 6.67 9.62 -23.10
C PRO A 6 7.02 9.76 -21.65
N ARG A 7 6.85 10.94 -21.16
CA ARG A 7 7.12 11.16 -19.81
C ARG A 7 6.06 10.52 -18.97
N ARG A 8 6.46 9.79 -17.99
CA ARG A 8 5.51 9.27 -17.09
C ARG A 8 4.84 10.38 -16.39
N PRO A 9 3.53 10.31 -16.11
CA PRO A 9 2.87 11.32 -15.35
C PRO A 9 3.59 11.45 -14.02
N LYS A 10 3.75 12.65 -13.58
CA LYS A 10 4.31 12.88 -12.31
C LYS A 10 3.43 12.26 -11.28
N ARG A 11 4.01 11.55 -10.36
CA ARG A 11 3.23 11.03 -9.28
C ARG A 11 2.80 12.16 -8.40
N ARG A 12 1.57 12.13 -7.98
CA ARG A 12 1.11 13.11 -7.06
C ARG A 12 1.76 12.92 -5.72
N TYR A 13 2.10 11.68 -5.38
CA TYR A 13 2.66 11.37 -4.08
C TYR A 13 3.94 10.63 -4.27
N ARG A 14 4.90 10.92 -3.42
CA ARG A 14 6.13 10.19 -3.45
C ARG A 14 5.92 8.82 -2.91
N ARG A 15 6.51 7.86 -3.55
CA ARG A 15 6.53 6.53 -3.04
C ARG A 15 7.80 6.30 -2.30
N ARG A 16 7.69 5.63 -1.16
CA ARG A 16 8.85 5.31 -0.39
C ARG A 16 8.95 3.83 -0.24
N THR A 17 10.17 3.32 -0.21
CA THR A 17 10.41 1.92 0.05
C THR A 17 10.49 1.74 1.55
N VAL A 18 9.34 1.77 2.18
CA VAL A 18 9.23 1.63 3.61
C VAL A 18 8.51 0.34 3.89
N ARG A 19 8.98 -0.37 4.90
CA ARG A 19 8.35 -1.62 5.27
C ARG A 19 7.66 -1.45 6.59
N VAL A 20 6.39 -1.74 6.65
CA VAL A 20 5.62 -1.64 7.88
C VAL A 20 4.75 -2.88 8.02
N LEU A 21 4.38 -3.20 9.24
CA LEU A 21 3.42 -4.27 9.47
C LEU A 21 2.04 -3.66 9.51
N VAL A 22 1.14 -4.22 8.72
CA VAL A 22 -0.22 -3.72 8.61
C VAL A 22 -1.17 -4.74 9.20
N GLU A 23 -2.00 -4.28 10.13
CA GLU A 23 -3.10 -5.09 10.65
C GLU A 23 -4.32 -4.75 9.80
N TYR A 24 -5.04 -5.77 9.37
CA TYR A 24 -6.27 -5.55 8.61
C TYR A 24 -7.21 -6.72 8.85
N VAL A 25 -8.49 -6.46 8.65
CA VAL A 25 -9.52 -7.48 8.88
C VAL A 25 -9.96 -8.02 7.54
N SER A 26 -10.02 -9.33 7.45
CA SER A 26 -10.53 -10.02 6.27
C SER A 26 -11.56 -11.04 6.72
N ASP A 27 -12.10 -11.78 5.75
CA ASP A 27 -13.04 -12.84 6.09
C ASP A 27 -12.42 -13.89 6.98
N ALA A 28 -11.12 -14.05 6.90
CA ALA A 28 -10.42 -15.01 7.73
C ALA A 28 -10.11 -14.46 9.13
N GLY A 29 -10.52 -13.23 9.42
CA GLY A 29 -10.26 -12.60 10.70
C GLY A 29 -9.16 -11.58 10.60
N LEU A 30 -8.50 -11.32 11.70
CA LEU A 30 -7.45 -10.33 11.75
C LEU A 30 -6.19 -10.88 11.13
N CYS A 31 -5.61 -10.10 10.22
CA CYS A 31 -4.37 -10.44 9.54
C CYS A 31 -3.31 -9.42 9.85
N VAL A 32 -2.06 -9.88 9.88
CA VAL A 32 -0.92 -8.97 10.03
C VAL A 32 0.09 -9.38 8.99
N ASP A 33 0.35 -8.48 8.04
CA ASP A 33 1.28 -8.76 6.96
C ASP A 33 2.13 -7.54 6.68
N PRO A 34 3.32 -7.74 6.13
CA PRO A 34 4.15 -6.59 5.79
C PRO A 34 3.63 -5.87 4.56
N ALA A 35 3.81 -4.58 4.57
CA ALA A 35 3.50 -3.75 3.42
C ALA A 35 4.78 -3.06 2.96
N THR A 36 4.89 -2.88 1.66
CA THR A 36 6.04 -2.21 1.07
C THR A 36 5.51 -1.15 0.11
N THR A 37 6.40 -0.38 -0.46
CA THR A 37 6.07 0.65 -1.44
C THR A 37 4.93 1.54 -0.96
N LEU A 38 5.06 1.98 0.29
CA LEU A 38 4.06 2.83 0.89
C LEU A 38 4.13 4.23 0.31
N GLY A 39 2.99 4.79 0.02
CA GLY A 39 2.88 6.16 -0.42
C GLY A 39 1.59 6.74 0.08
N ALA A 40 1.33 8.01 -0.25
CA ALA A 40 0.12 8.67 0.22
C ALA A 40 -1.13 8.15 -0.49
N GLY A 41 -0.97 7.50 -1.63
CA GLY A 41 -2.12 6.99 -2.36
C GLY A 41 -2.45 5.54 -2.10
N GLY A 42 -1.52 4.78 -1.53
CA GLY A 42 -1.76 3.37 -1.29
C GLY A 42 -0.52 2.64 -0.87
N LEU A 43 -0.64 1.33 -0.81
CA LEU A 43 0.49 0.47 -0.44
C LEU A 43 0.30 -0.91 -1.05
N PHE A 44 1.33 -1.74 -0.93
CA PHE A 44 1.27 -3.11 -1.35
C PHE A 44 1.41 -4.00 -0.12
N ILE A 45 0.46 -4.88 0.11
CA ILE A 45 0.51 -5.82 1.23
C ILE A 45 1.01 -7.15 0.69
N GLU A 46 2.09 -7.67 1.29
CA GLU A 46 2.63 -8.96 0.91
C GLU A 46 1.86 -10.04 1.63
N THR A 47 1.20 -10.89 0.89
CA THR A 47 0.44 -11.98 1.48
C THR A 47 0.28 -13.08 0.43
N GLU A 48 0.27 -14.32 0.89
CA GLU A 48 0.02 -15.42 0.00
C GLU A 48 -1.46 -15.63 -0.26
N ASN A 49 -2.31 -14.91 0.47
CA ASN A 49 -3.75 -15.04 0.31
C ASN A 49 -4.38 -13.69 0.05
N PRO A 50 -4.11 -13.09 -1.12
CA PRO A 50 -4.67 -11.76 -1.39
C PRO A 50 -6.18 -11.81 -1.46
N LEU A 51 -6.80 -10.77 -0.95
CA LEU A 51 -8.24 -10.64 -1.02
C LEU A 51 -8.66 -10.37 -2.45
N PHE A 52 -9.93 -10.62 -2.73
CA PHE A 52 -10.46 -10.36 -4.07
C PHE A 52 -10.38 -8.88 -4.39
N GLU A 53 -10.22 -8.60 -5.68
CA GLU A 53 -10.25 -7.22 -6.13
C GLU A 53 -11.56 -6.58 -5.74
N HIS A 54 -11.48 -5.30 -5.43
CA HIS A 54 -12.60 -4.48 -4.97
C HIS A 54 -12.97 -4.72 -3.53
N SER A 55 -12.31 -5.65 -2.85
CA SER A 55 -12.54 -5.81 -1.41
C SER A 55 -12.11 -4.55 -0.68
N VAL A 56 -12.90 -4.16 0.31
CA VAL A 56 -12.59 -3.00 1.13
C VAL A 56 -12.07 -3.49 2.46
N LEU A 57 -11.01 -2.88 2.95
CA LEU A 57 -10.41 -3.30 4.20
C LEU A 57 -10.00 -2.09 5.01
N LYS A 58 -10.03 -2.26 6.33
CA LYS A 58 -9.53 -1.24 7.24
C LYS A 58 -8.20 -1.67 7.76
N MET A 59 -7.23 -0.77 7.67
CA MET A 59 -5.86 -1.07 7.99
C MET A 59 -5.37 -0.20 9.14
N ARG A 60 -4.45 -0.76 9.92
CA ARG A 60 -3.78 -0.01 10.99
C ARG A 60 -2.30 -0.27 10.89
N PHE A 61 -1.51 0.77 10.97
CA PHE A 61 -0.06 0.61 10.96
C PHE A 61 0.59 1.89 11.48
N GLN A 62 1.87 1.76 11.81
CA GLN A 62 2.71 2.88 12.17
C GLN A 62 3.89 2.92 11.25
N LEU A 63 4.35 4.13 10.95
CA LEU A 63 5.57 4.28 10.17
C LEU A 63 6.78 3.91 11.03
N PRO A 64 7.91 3.62 10.38
CA PRO A 64 9.11 3.29 11.13
C PRO A 64 9.46 4.40 12.11
N GLY A 65 9.91 4.00 13.30
CA GLY A 65 10.21 4.96 14.32
C GLY A 65 9.07 5.27 15.24
N GLY A 66 7.92 4.68 14.99
CA GLY A 66 6.74 4.90 15.84
C GLY A 66 5.95 6.10 15.36
N GLY A 67 5.32 6.76 16.30
CA GLY A 67 4.52 7.92 15.99
C GLY A 67 3.04 7.59 15.96
N THR A 68 2.32 8.30 15.12
CA THR A 68 0.88 8.15 15.02
C THR A 68 0.51 6.80 14.45
N THR A 69 -0.49 6.16 15.02
CA THR A 69 -1.08 4.98 14.41
C THR A 69 -2.05 5.45 13.34
N HIS A 70 -1.83 4.98 12.13
CA HIS A 70 -2.69 5.33 11.02
C HIS A 70 -3.76 4.29 10.85
N GLU A 71 -5.01 4.74 10.75
CA GLU A 71 -6.14 3.86 10.48
C GLU A 71 -6.74 4.35 9.18
N ILE A 72 -6.61 3.56 8.14
CA ILE A 72 -6.99 4.00 6.80
C ILE A 72 -7.78 2.90 6.12
N GLU A 73 -8.86 3.29 5.47
CA GLU A 73 -9.61 2.37 4.65
C GLU A 73 -9.04 2.34 3.25
N GLY A 74 -9.03 1.17 2.64
CA GLY A 74 -8.55 1.03 1.28
C GLY A 74 -9.30 -0.03 0.54
N ARG A 75 -9.01 -0.14 -0.74
CA ARG A 75 -9.64 -1.10 -1.61
C ARG A 75 -8.59 -1.81 -2.43
N VAL A 76 -8.77 -3.13 -2.59
CA VAL A 76 -7.86 -3.93 -3.41
C VAL A 76 -8.08 -3.58 -4.87
N VAL A 77 -7.02 -3.12 -5.54
CA VAL A 77 -7.13 -2.76 -6.95
C VAL A 77 -6.41 -3.73 -7.86
N TRP A 78 -5.50 -4.56 -7.34
CA TRP A 78 -4.87 -5.61 -8.11
C TRP A 78 -4.25 -6.63 -7.19
N ARG A 79 -3.97 -7.83 -7.72
CA ARG A 79 -3.43 -8.92 -6.93
C ARG A 79 -2.32 -9.61 -7.69
N ARG A 80 -1.43 -10.24 -6.92
CA ARG A 80 -0.39 -11.10 -7.48
C ARG A 80 -0.38 -12.38 -6.69
N HIS A 81 -0.69 -13.47 -7.37
CA HIS A 81 -0.80 -14.75 -6.70
C HIS A 81 0.55 -15.42 -6.57
N PRO A 82 0.71 -16.35 -5.62
CA PRO A 82 1.99 -17.05 -5.46
C PRO A 82 2.40 -17.82 -6.71
N ARG A 83 1.43 -18.23 -7.53
CA ARG A 83 1.76 -19.02 -8.71
C ARG A 83 2.02 -18.19 -9.94
N ASP A 84 1.85 -16.88 -9.83
CA ASP A 84 2.09 -16.05 -10.98
C ASP A 84 3.56 -16.11 -11.36
N PRO A 85 3.86 -16.07 -12.65
CA PRO A 85 5.26 -16.10 -13.06
C PRO A 85 6.01 -14.89 -12.57
N GLY A 86 7.29 -15.06 -12.39
CA GLY A 86 8.14 -13.97 -11.99
C GLY A 86 8.66 -14.19 -10.59
N SER A 87 9.52 -13.30 -10.17
CA SER A 87 10.14 -13.42 -8.86
C SER A 87 9.57 -12.44 -7.88
N TYR A 88 8.39 -11.89 -8.15
CA TYR A 88 7.78 -10.92 -7.25
C TYR A 88 7.01 -11.61 -6.17
N SER A 89 6.99 -11.00 -5.01
CA SER A 89 6.22 -11.52 -3.90
C SER A 89 4.74 -11.46 -4.20
N PRO A 90 3.98 -12.47 -3.76
CA PRO A 90 2.54 -12.39 -3.89
C PRO A 90 1.98 -11.32 -2.96
N GLY A 91 0.82 -10.82 -3.31
CA GLY A 91 0.19 -9.82 -2.48
C GLY A 91 -0.89 -9.07 -3.21
N MET A 92 -1.22 -7.91 -2.66
CA MET A 92 -2.30 -7.11 -3.21
C MET A 92 -1.96 -5.64 -3.12
N GLY A 93 -2.31 -4.92 -4.18
CA GLY A 93 -2.15 -3.48 -4.19
C GLY A 93 -3.41 -2.82 -3.66
N ILE A 94 -3.22 -1.89 -2.73
CA ILE A 94 -4.32 -1.24 -2.05
C ILE A 94 -4.32 0.23 -2.39
N GLU A 95 -5.47 0.75 -2.76
CA GLU A 95 -5.67 2.17 -2.97
C GLU A 95 -6.43 2.71 -1.78
N PHE A 96 -5.92 3.78 -1.17
CA PHE A 96 -6.62 4.38 -0.03
C PHE A 96 -7.90 5.04 -0.50
N THR A 97 -8.97 4.84 0.25
CA THR A 97 -10.26 5.42 -0.09
C THR A 97 -10.68 6.51 0.89
N ASP A 98 -9.82 6.83 1.85
CA ASP A 98 -10.13 7.83 2.87
C ASP A 98 -9.18 9.02 2.67
N PRO A 99 -9.64 10.09 2.01
CA PRO A 99 -8.73 11.19 1.70
C PRO A 99 -8.17 11.91 2.93
N ALA A 100 -8.95 12.01 3.99
CA ALA A 100 -8.46 12.71 5.17
C ALA A 100 -7.36 11.91 5.84
N ALA A 101 -7.56 10.59 5.97
CA ALA A 101 -6.55 9.75 6.58
C ALA A 101 -5.31 9.69 5.69
N ALA A 102 -5.51 9.65 4.37
CA ALA A 102 -4.38 9.63 3.45
C ALA A 102 -3.57 10.91 3.55
N ALA A 103 -4.23 12.04 3.72
CA ALA A 103 -3.52 13.31 3.87
C ALA A 103 -2.68 13.34 5.14
N GLY A 104 -3.20 12.78 6.23
CA GLY A 104 -2.42 12.69 7.45
C GLY A 104 -1.20 11.83 7.28
N LEU A 105 -1.35 10.71 6.59
CA LEU A 105 -0.23 9.84 6.32
C LEU A 105 0.81 10.54 5.44
N ALA A 106 0.35 11.27 4.43
CA ALA A 106 1.26 11.98 3.55
C ALA A 106 2.12 12.97 4.32
N ARG A 107 1.50 13.67 5.27
CA ARG A 107 2.25 14.62 6.07
C ARG A 107 3.33 13.95 6.89
N GLU A 108 3.01 12.80 7.47
CA GLU A 108 4.01 12.12 8.27
C GLU A 108 5.10 11.52 7.40
N LEU A 109 4.74 11.02 6.22
CA LEU A 109 5.75 10.47 5.31
C LEU A 109 6.79 11.52 4.93
N GLU A 110 6.38 12.76 4.82
CA GLU A 110 7.32 13.80 4.44
C GLU A 110 8.33 14.10 5.52
N THR A 111 8.06 13.68 6.75
CA THR A 111 9.01 13.91 7.83
C THR A 111 10.02 12.79 7.95
N LEU A 112 9.86 11.70 7.22
CA LEU A 112 10.82 10.61 7.26
C LEU A 112 12.05 10.96 6.45
N LYS A 113 13.21 10.54 6.95
CA LYS A 113 14.47 10.82 6.26
C LYS A 113 14.93 9.66 5.44
#